data_e80c3f7a4acb01e0d196735fceb7abc3
#
_entry.id   e80c3f7a4acb01e0d196735fceb7abc3
#
_cell.length_a   1.000
_cell.length_b   1.000
_cell.length_c   1.000
_cell.angle_alpha   90.00
_cell.angle_beta   90.00
_cell.angle_gamma   90.00
#
_symmetry.space_group_name_H-M   'P 1'
#
loop_
_entity.id
_entity.type
_entity.pdbx_description
1 polymer ?
#
loop_
_entity_poly.entity_id
_entity_poly.type
_entity_poly.pdbx_seq_one_letter_code
_entity_poly.pdbx_strand_id
1 'polypeptide(L)'
;RVKTGIANRYMRPILGVLDPENTRTCPKEVAASAGLDVLSHALESFTALPFLCRDKPERPSMRTAYQGSNPISDVWALEALRVVAEFLPRVFQNSDDEEARGRMLLGSSYAGTGFGNAGVHLPHAMAYPVAGQVEGYLPAGYNADHSMVPHGTSVIVHTPAVCRFTAPSAPERHLQAAAALGADIRDASPDDAGEILAERVIHFMKLMQQPGGIEDFGYSEADIPRLVDGTLVQARLLKLSPLKTGAAELTELFRNSLRLY
;
A
#
# COMPACT_ATOMS: atom_id res chain seq x y z
N ARG A 1 19.08 0.73 11.37
CA ARG A 1 18.49 -0.60 11.05
C ARG A 1 17.93 -0.55 9.63
N VAL A 2 18.11 -1.63 8.86
CA VAL A 2 17.56 -1.74 7.50
C VAL A 2 16.48 -2.81 7.53
N LYS A 3 15.24 -2.44 7.18
CA LYS A 3 14.14 -3.37 6.91
C LYS A 3 14.20 -3.73 5.43
N THR A 4 14.09 -5.01 5.09
CA THR A 4 14.03 -5.46 3.70
C THR A 4 13.07 -6.62 3.54
N GLY A 5 12.40 -6.68 2.39
CA GLY A 5 11.54 -7.80 2.02
C GLY A 5 12.31 -8.86 1.23
N ILE A 6 11.99 -10.11 1.48
CA ILE A 6 12.50 -11.25 0.71
C ILE A 6 11.37 -11.75 -0.20
N ALA A 7 11.65 -11.95 -1.48
CA ALA A 7 10.69 -12.51 -2.43
C ALA A 7 11.39 -13.51 -3.35
N ASN A 8 10.81 -14.70 -3.43
CA ASN A 8 11.26 -15.75 -4.34
C ASN A 8 10.07 -16.60 -4.76
N ARG A 9 10.08 -17.10 -6.00
CA ARG A 9 9.00 -17.97 -6.51
C ARG A 9 8.79 -19.25 -5.67
N TYR A 10 9.83 -19.77 -5.06
CA TYR A 10 9.78 -20.95 -4.20
C TYR A 10 9.22 -20.70 -2.80
N MET A 11 9.01 -19.42 -2.44
CA MET A 11 8.36 -19.06 -1.16
C MET A 11 6.83 -19.00 -1.28
N ARG A 12 6.28 -19.17 -2.48
CA ARG A 12 4.82 -19.18 -2.66
C ARG A 12 4.25 -20.48 -2.12
N PRO A 13 3.23 -20.43 -1.25
CA PRO A 13 2.57 -21.64 -0.76
C PRO A 13 1.83 -22.36 -1.91
N ILE A 14 1.79 -23.68 -1.82
CA ILE A 14 1.03 -24.52 -2.78
C ILE A 14 -0.46 -24.51 -2.42
N LEU A 15 -0.77 -24.38 -1.13
CA LEU A 15 -2.12 -24.37 -0.58
C LEU A 15 -2.20 -23.32 0.54
N GLY A 16 -3.26 -22.53 0.54
CA GLY A 16 -3.63 -21.62 1.62
C GLY A 16 -4.98 -22.03 2.20
N VAL A 17 -5.09 -22.08 3.51
CA VAL A 17 -6.36 -22.30 4.22
C VAL A 17 -6.72 -20.98 4.92
N LEU A 18 -7.88 -20.42 4.56
CA LEU A 18 -8.38 -19.17 5.15
C LEU A 18 -9.52 -19.53 6.12
N ASP A 19 -9.22 -19.39 7.41
CA ASP A 19 -10.20 -19.62 8.46
C ASP A 19 -10.51 -18.30 9.18
N PRO A 20 -11.71 -17.72 9.00
CA PRO A 20 -12.11 -16.47 9.65
C PRO A 20 -12.10 -16.52 11.18
N GLU A 21 -12.27 -17.67 11.78
CA GLU A 21 -12.23 -17.83 13.25
C GLU A 21 -10.89 -17.37 13.83
N ASN A 22 -9.79 -17.55 13.12
CA ASN A 22 -8.47 -17.09 13.52
C ASN A 22 -8.35 -15.55 13.61
N THR A 23 -9.30 -14.80 13.06
CA THR A 23 -9.34 -13.33 13.13
C THR A 23 -10.21 -12.80 14.27
N ARG A 24 -10.92 -13.65 15.01
CA ARG A 24 -11.93 -13.27 16.01
C ARG A 24 -11.38 -12.39 17.14
N THR A 25 -10.15 -12.61 17.54
CA THR A 25 -9.50 -11.84 18.62
C THR A 25 -8.60 -10.70 18.10
N CYS A 26 -8.66 -10.40 16.80
CA CYS A 26 -7.83 -9.34 16.22
C CYS A 26 -8.30 -7.97 16.73
N PRO A 27 -7.44 -7.18 17.42
CA PRO A 27 -7.78 -5.82 17.83
C PRO A 27 -8.12 -4.95 16.63
N LYS A 28 -9.05 -3.99 16.80
CA LYS A 28 -9.51 -3.12 15.72
C LYS A 28 -8.38 -2.28 15.10
N GLU A 29 -7.39 -1.87 15.90
CA GLU A 29 -6.24 -1.12 15.45
C GLU A 29 -5.32 -1.96 14.55
N VAL A 30 -5.16 -3.24 14.87
CA VAL A 30 -4.43 -4.21 14.05
C VAL A 30 -5.20 -4.49 12.76
N ALA A 31 -6.52 -4.68 12.85
CA ALA A 31 -7.38 -4.87 11.68
C ALA A 31 -7.37 -3.64 10.76
N ALA A 32 -7.37 -2.42 11.32
CA ALA A 32 -7.25 -1.18 10.56
C ALA A 32 -5.93 -1.10 9.78
N SER A 33 -4.80 -1.28 10.47
CA SER A 33 -3.48 -1.25 9.82
C SER A 33 -3.36 -2.35 8.76
N ALA A 34 -3.75 -3.58 9.08
CA ALA A 34 -3.70 -4.70 8.12
C ALA A 34 -4.64 -4.50 6.93
N GLY A 35 -5.85 -3.96 7.15
CA GLY A 35 -6.81 -3.68 6.09
C GLY A 35 -6.36 -2.55 5.16
N LEU A 36 -5.69 -1.53 5.69
CA LEU A 36 -5.08 -0.48 4.88
C LEU A 36 -3.84 -0.98 4.12
N ASP A 37 -3.15 -1.98 4.64
CA ASP A 37 -2.10 -2.68 3.90
C ASP A 37 -2.68 -3.48 2.72
N VAL A 38 -3.81 -4.15 2.91
CA VAL A 38 -4.56 -4.81 1.82
C VAL A 38 -4.97 -3.80 0.74
N LEU A 39 -5.46 -2.62 1.12
CA LEU A 39 -5.75 -1.51 0.20
C LEU A 39 -4.49 -1.14 -0.60
N SER A 40 -3.38 -0.90 0.09
CA SER A 40 -2.10 -0.49 -0.52
C SER A 40 -1.57 -1.57 -1.48
N HIS A 41 -1.59 -2.84 -1.07
CA HIS A 41 -1.19 -3.97 -1.92
C HIS A 41 -1.99 -4.03 -3.23
N ALA A 42 -3.32 -3.93 -3.11
CA ALA A 42 -4.21 -3.96 -4.28
C ALA A 42 -3.99 -2.75 -5.18
N LEU A 43 -3.92 -1.55 -4.59
CA LEU A 43 -3.73 -0.30 -5.32
C LEU A 43 -2.38 -0.26 -6.04
N GLU A 44 -1.29 -0.58 -5.34
CA GLU A 44 0.05 -0.60 -5.94
C GLU A 44 0.18 -1.67 -7.01
N SER A 45 -0.41 -2.86 -6.81
CA SER A 45 -0.49 -3.90 -7.84
C SER A 45 -1.16 -3.39 -9.11
N PHE A 46 -2.28 -2.68 -8.95
CA PHE A 46 -3.06 -2.17 -10.06
C PHE A 46 -2.37 -1.01 -10.78
N THR A 47 -1.65 -0.14 -10.05
CA THR A 47 -0.96 1.04 -10.60
C THR A 47 0.52 0.81 -10.91
N ALA A 48 1.04 -0.40 -10.71
CA ALA A 48 2.44 -0.73 -11.02
C ALA A 48 2.77 -0.56 -12.50
N LEU A 49 4.05 -0.39 -12.81
CA LEU A 49 4.57 -0.41 -14.18
C LEU A 49 4.00 -1.62 -14.94
N PRO A 50 3.39 -1.43 -16.13
CA PRO A 50 2.83 -2.53 -16.90
C PRO A 50 3.87 -3.60 -17.24
N PHE A 51 3.48 -4.86 -17.24
CA PHE A 51 4.38 -6.01 -17.47
C PHE A 51 5.08 -5.95 -18.84
N LEU A 52 4.47 -5.32 -19.85
CA LEU A 52 5.06 -5.11 -21.17
C LEU A 52 6.12 -4.00 -21.22
N CYS A 53 6.16 -3.13 -20.19
CA CYS A 53 7.12 -2.03 -20.07
C CYS A 53 8.37 -2.40 -19.28
N ARG A 54 8.49 -3.64 -18.83
CA ARG A 54 9.65 -4.11 -18.08
C ARG A 54 10.81 -4.46 -18.98
N ASP A 55 12.01 -4.23 -18.45
CA ASP A 55 13.24 -4.65 -19.13
C ASP A 55 13.25 -6.17 -19.36
N LYS A 56 13.62 -6.56 -20.57
CA LYS A 56 13.80 -7.98 -20.89
C LYS A 56 15.07 -8.50 -20.21
N PRO A 57 14.97 -9.52 -19.36
CA PRO A 57 16.15 -10.13 -18.75
C PRO A 57 16.94 -10.91 -19.81
N GLU A 58 18.25 -11.03 -19.62
CA GLU A 58 19.12 -11.81 -20.49
C GLU A 58 18.67 -13.26 -20.65
N ARG A 59 18.16 -13.85 -19.55
CA ARG A 59 17.69 -15.23 -19.48
C ARG A 59 16.39 -15.35 -18.73
N PRO A 60 15.48 -16.28 -19.07
CA PRO A 60 14.22 -16.48 -18.35
C PRO A 60 14.40 -16.78 -16.85
N SER A 61 15.50 -17.41 -16.45
CA SER A 61 15.83 -17.70 -15.04
C SER A 61 16.09 -16.45 -14.21
N MET A 62 16.41 -15.31 -14.85
CA MET A 62 16.63 -14.01 -14.19
C MET A 62 15.34 -13.20 -14.02
N ARG A 63 14.19 -13.71 -14.47
CA ARG A 63 12.92 -13.04 -14.23
C ARG A 63 12.63 -12.93 -12.75
N THR A 64 12.32 -11.73 -12.31
CA THR A 64 11.91 -11.47 -10.93
C THR A 64 10.54 -12.05 -10.63
N ALA A 65 10.20 -12.24 -9.34
CA ALA A 65 8.88 -12.71 -8.93
C ALA A 65 7.77 -11.73 -9.32
N TYR A 66 8.05 -10.41 -9.25
CA TYR A 66 7.12 -9.34 -9.59
C TYR A 66 7.29 -8.91 -11.04
N GLN A 67 6.22 -8.98 -11.81
CA GLN A 67 6.24 -8.78 -13.25
C GLN A 67 5.63 -7.44 -13.71
N GLY A 68 5.01 -6.68 -12.81
CA GLY A 68 4.25 -5.47 -13.13
C GLY A 68 2.75 -5.74 -13.29
N SER A 69 1.96 -4.66 -13.41
CA SER A 69 0.51 -4.76 -13.59
C SER A 69 0.18 -5.54 -14.85
N ASN A 70 -0.84 -6.37 -14.79
CA ASN A 70 -1.26 -7.25 -15.88
C ASN A 70 -2.75 -7.63 -15.71
N PRO A 71 -3.43 -8.05 -16.81
CA PRO A 71 -4.87 -8.29 -16.78
C PRO A 71 -5.34 -9.33 -15.74
N ILE A 72 -4.50 -10.31 -15.42
CA ILE A 72 -4.85 -11.34 -14.42
C ILE A 72 -4.79 -10.75 -13.01
N SER A 73 -3.71 -10.04 -12.67
CA SER A 73 -3.58 -9.38 -11.37
C SER A 73 -4.60 -8.27 -11.15
N ASP A 74 -4.98 -7.57 -12.23
CA ASP A 74 -5.93 -6.46 -12.18
C ASP A 74 -7.33 -6.89 -11.70
N VAL A 75 -7.78 -8.08 -12.09
CA VAL A 75 -9.07 -8.63 -11.63
C VAL A 75 -9.10 -8.75 -10.10
N TRP A 76 -8.05 -9.33 -9.53
CA TRP A 76 -7.94 -9.53 -8.09
C TRP A 76 -7.71 -8.25 -7.32
N ALA A 77 -6.90 -7.34 -7.87
CA ALA A 77 -6.62 -6.04 -7.27
C ALA A 77 -7.89 -5.19 -7.16
N LEU A 78 -8.66 -5.05 -8.23
CA LEU A 78 -9.90 -4.27 -8.20
C LEU A 78 -10.95 -4.89 -7.29
N GLU A 79 -11.06 -6.21 -7.24
CA GLU A 79 -11.99 -6.85 -6.32
C GLU A 79 -11.57 -6.69 -4.86
N ALA A 80 -10.27 -6.77 -4.56
CA ALA A 80 -9.75 -6.47 -3.23
C ALA A 80 -10.09 -5.04 -2.78
N LEU A 81 -9.97 -4.04 -3.68
CA LEU A 81 -10.34 -2.66 -3.37
C LEU A 81 -11.83 -2.51 -3.04
N ARG A 82 -12.72 -3.20 -3.78
CA ARG A 82 -14.17 -3.20 -3.48
C ARG A 82 -14.47 -3.82 -2.12
N VAL A 83 -13.85 -4.96 -1.82
CA VAL A 83 -14.00 -5.62 -0.52
C VAL A 83 -13.53 -4.71 0.61
N VAL A 84 -12.38 -4.06 0.47
CA VAL A 84 -11.87 -3.10 1.46
C VAL A 84 -12.84 -1.95 1.64
N ALA A 85 -13.36 -1.38 0.55
CA ALA A 85 -14.27 -0.23 0.60
C ALA A 85 -15.55 -0.54 1.40
N GLU A 86 -16.07 -1.74 1.25
CA GLU A 86 -17.32 -2.17 1.90
C GLU A 86 -17.11 -2.67 3.32
N PHE A 87 -16.10 -3.50 3.55
CA PHE A 87 -16.01 -4.29 4.77
C PHE A 87 -14.98 -3.78 5.79
N LEU A 88 -13.92 -3.06 5.39
CA LEU A 88 -12.96 -2.54 6.35
C LEU A 88 -13.57 -1.57 7.37
N PRO A 89 -14.45 -0.63 6.97
CA PRO A 89 -15.16 0.23 7.92
C PRO A 89 -16.01 -0.56 8.93
N ARG A 90 -16.66 -1.63 8.48
CA ARG A 90 -17.49 -2.48 9.34
C ARG A 90 -16.65 -3.21 10.39
N VAL A 91 -15.51 -3.80 9.99
CA VAL A 91 -14.58 -4.47 10.94
C VAL A 91 -14.04 -3.49 11.98
N PHE A 92 -13.72 -2.25 11.57
CA PHE A 92 -13.20 -1.25 12.49
C PHE A 92 -14.26 -0.74 13.47
N GLN A 93 -15.51 -0.60 13.03
CA GLN A 93 -16.62 -0.18 13.89
C GLN A 93 -17.10 -1.28 14.82
N ASN A 94 -17.10 -2.52 14.35
CA ASN A 94 -17.54 -3.68 15.11
C ASN A 94 -16.63 -4.88 14.83
N SER A 95 -15.71 -5.16 15.74
CA SER A 95 -14.78 -6.31 15.62
C SER A 95 -15.48 -7.67 15.72
N ASP A 96 -16.74 -7.74 16.15
CA ASP A 96 -17.54 -8.97 16.22
C ASP A 96 -18.34 -9.23 14.94
N ASP A 97 -18.23 -8.36 13.92
CA ASP A 97 -18.86 -8.57 12.61
C ASP A 97 -18.15 -9.71 11.85
N GLU A 98 -18.66 -10.92 11.99
CA GLU A 98 -18.07 -12.14 11.43
C GLU A 98 -18.06 -12.11 9.89
N GLU A 99 -19.12 -11.59 9.27
CA GLU A 99 -19.17 -11.45 7.82
C GLU A 99 -18.06 -10.51 7.33
N ALA A 100 -17.94 -9.33 7.94
CA ALA A 100 -16.94 -8.35 7.53
C ALA A 100 -15.51 -8.88 7.73
N ARG A 101 -15.22 -9.58 8.84
CA ARG A 101 -13.91 -10.23 9.05
C ARG A 101 -13.62 -11.29 7.99
N GLY A 102 -14.60 -12.15 7.70
CA GLY A 102 -14.46 -13.18 6.67
C GLY A 102 -14.21 -12.58 5.28
N ARG A 103 -14.94 -11.50 4.95
CA ARG A 103 -14.74 -10.76 3.69
C ARG A 103 -13.38 -10.09 3.62
N MET A 104 -12.91 -9.45 4.71
CA MET A 104 -11.58 -8.84 4.74
C MET A 104 -10.46 -9.87 4.62
N LEU A 105 -10.58 -11.05 5.24
CA LEU A 105 -9.63 -12.14 5.07
C LEU A 105 -9.59 -12.63 3.61
N LEU A 106 -10.75 -12.74 2.96
CA LEU A 106 -10.83 -13.06 1.55
C LEU A 106 -10.23 -11.95 0.67
N GLY A 107 -10.54 -10.68 0.97
CA GLY A 107 -9.95 -9.51 0.30
C GLY A 107 -8.43 -9.47 0.40
N SER A 108 -7.87 -9.85 1.55
CA SER A 108 -6.41 -10.01 1.73
C SER A 108 -5.84 -11.08 0.80
N SER A 109 -6.54 -12.20 0.62
CA SER A 109 -6.14 -13.24 -0.34
C SER A 109 -6.21 -12.76 -1.79
N TYR A 110 -7.23 -11.98 -2.15
CA TYR A 110 -7.33 -11.37 -3.47
C TYR A 110 -6.18 -10.40 -3.73
N ALA A 111 -5.90 -9.48 -2.81
CA ALA A 111 -4.75 -8.59 -2.91
C ALA A 111 -3.44 -9.39 -3.04
N GLY A 112 -3.27 -10.44 -2.23
CA GLY A 112 -2.12 -11.34 -2.28
C GLY A 112 -1.93 -12.03 -3.64
N THR A 113 -3.03 -12.46 -4.27
CA THR A 113 -3.03 -13.04 -5.61
C THR A 113 -2.64 -12.01 -6.67
N GLY A 114 -3.15 -10.79 -6.55
CA GLY A 114 -2.82 -9.66 -7.44
C GLY A 114 -1.36 -9.27 -7.34
N PHE A 115 -0.93 -8.76 -6.17
CA PHE A 115 0.43 -8.24 -6.02
C PHE A 115 1.51 -9.34 -6.02
N GLY A 116 1.16 -10.56 -5.72
CA GLY A 116 2.08 -11.70 -5.79
C GLY A 116 2.70 -11.89 -7.19
N ASN A 117 2.02 -11.42 -8.23
CA ASN A 117 2.53 -11.39 -9.60
C ASN A 117 2.91 -9.98 -10.06
N ALA A 118 2.06 -8.97 -9.82
CA ALA A 118 2.31 -7.60 -10.25
C ALA A 118 3.42 -6.94 -9.42
N GLY A 119 3.39 -7.15 -8.11
CA GLY A 119 4.29 -6.51 -7.15
C GLY A 119 3.68 -5.23 -6.56
N VAL A 120 4.45 -4.58 -5.70
CA VAL A 120 4.17 -3.28 -5.07
C VAL A 120 5.32 -2.32 -5.37
N HIS A 121 5.14 -1.02 -5.17
CA HIS A 121 6.13 -0.03 -5.59
C HIS A 121 6.48 1.03 -4.54
N LEU A 122 6.18 2.30 -4.78
CA LEU A 122 6.68 3.43 -3.99
C LEU A 122 6.20 3.46 -2.54
N PRO A 123 4.89 3.30 -2.22
CA PRO A 123 4.44 3.35 -0.83
C PRO A 123 5.14 2.32 0.04
N HIS A 124 5.25 1.08 -0.44
CA HIS A 124 5.99 0.04 0.28
C HIS A 124 7.49 0.31 0.37
N ALA A 125 8.11 0.85 -0.70
CA ALA A 125 9.53 1.19 -0.68
C ALA A 125 9.84 2.27 0.37
N MET A 126 8.99 3.30 0.47
CA MET A 126 9.11 4.40 1.42
C MET A 126 8.78 3.97 2.86
N ALA A 127 7.88 3.02 3.04
CA ALA A 127 7.50 2.51 4.36
C ALA A 127 8.66 1.82 5.11
N TYR A 128 9.58 1.19 4.39
CA TYR A 128 10.66 0.42 5.02
C TYR A 128 11.61 1.27 5.87
N PRO A 129 12.18 2.38 5.39
CA PRO A 129 13.00 3.24 6.23
C PRO A 129 12.18 3.91 7.35
N VAL A 130 10.92 4.30 7.11
CA VAL A 130 10.05 4.88 8.14
C VAL A 130 9.87 3.89 9.29
N ALA A 131 9.45 2.67 9.03
CA ALA A 131 9.28 1.66 10.08
C ALA A 131 10.59 1.18 10.69
N GLY A 132 11.70 1.23 9.93
CA GLY A 132 13.02 0.77 10.40
C GLY A 132 13.79 1.78 11.25
N GLN A 133 13.49 3.08 11.12
CA GLN A 133 14.25 4.18 11.73
C GLN A 133 13.43 4.99 12.74
N VAL A 134 12.17 4.60 13.01
CA VAL A 134 11.30 5.31 13.96
C VAL A 134 11.86 5.25 15.37
N GLU A 135 11.77 6.37 16.08
CA GLU A 135 12.16 6.52 17.47
C GLU A 135 11.04 7.21 18.26
N GLY A 136 10.77 6.72 19.47
CA GLY A 136 9.81 7.34 20.39
C GLY A 136 8.32 7.10 20.07
N TYR A 137 7.96 6.61 18.90
CA TYR A 137 6.55 6.37 18.55
C TYR A 137 6.05 5.02 19.04
N LEU A 138 4.91 5.05 19.73
CA LEU A 138 4.18 3.87 20.20
C LEU A 138 2.75 3.94 19.64
N PRO A 139 2.32 2.98 18.80
CA PRO A 139 1.00 3.02 18.20
C PRO A 139 -0.09 2.73 19.24
N ALA A 140 -1.16 3.52 19.21
CA ALA A 140 -2.34 3.29 20.06
C ALA A 140 -2.94 1.90 19.79
N GLY A 141 -3.41 1.23 20.84
CA GLY A 141 -4.02 -0.09 20.73
C GLY A 141 -3.06 -1.27 20.53
N TYR A 142 -1.75 -1.00 20.47
CA TYR A 142 -0.72 -2.05 20.45
C TYR A 142 -0.02 -2.16 21.81
N ASN A 143 0.17 -3.39 22.28
CA ASN A 143 0.98 -3.64 23.47
C ASN A 143 2.47 -3.71 23.11
N ALA A 144 3.02 -2.54 22.71
CA ALA A 144 4.40 -2.43 22.27
C ALA A 144 5.29 -1.87 23.39
N ASP A 145 6.43 -2.52 23.63
CA ASP A 145 7.46 -2.14 24.59
C ASP A 145 8.65 -1.39 23.93
N HIS A 146 8.57 -1.20 22.64
CA HIS A 146 9.58 -0.49 21.83
C HIS A 146 8.94 0.34 20.73
N SER A 147 9.68 1.33 20.21
CA SER A 147 9.24 2.17 19.12
C SER A 147 8.93 1.34 17.88
N MET A 148 7.71 1.49 17.35
CA MET A 148 7.30 0.81 16.12
C MET A 148 6.22 1.60 15.40
N VAL A 149 6.21 1.51 14.07
CA VAL A 149 5.05 1.86 13.24
C VAL A 149 4.51 0.57 12.64
N PRO A 150 3.21 0.25 12.83
CA PRO A 150 2.59 -0.91 12.19
C PRO A 150 2.77 -0.86 10.68
N HIS A 151 2.99 -2.01 10.04
CA HIS A 151 3.40 -2.03 8.63
C HIS A 151 2.41 -1.31 7.71
N GLY A 152 1.15 -1.68 7.74
CA GLY A 152 0.13 -1.04 6.89
C GLY A 152 -0.01 0.47 7.16
N THR A 153 0.14 0.89 8.43
CA THR A 153 0.18 2.32 8.79
C THR A 153 1.39 3.01 8.15
N SER A 154 2.58 2.38 8.17
CA SER A 154 3.78 2.95 7.54
C SER A 154 3.69 3.01 6.01
N VAL A 155 2.86 2.17 5.40
CA VAL A 155 2.64 2.18 3.94
C VAL A 155 1.61 3.24 3.56
N ILE A 156 0.46 3.23 4.22
CA ILE A 156 -0.68 4.06 3.81
C ILE A 156 -0.40 5.56 3.90
N VAL A 157 0.44 6.02 4.82
CA VAL A 157 0.79 7.44 4.97
C VAL A 157 1.57 8.01 3.78
N HIS A 158 2.10 7.17 2.90
CA HIS A 158 2.75 7.60 1.66
C HIS A 158 1.82 7.53 0.45
N THR A 159 0.78 6.72 0.55
CA THR A 159 -0.09 6.38 -0.60
C THR A 159 -0.74 7.61 -1.24
N PRO A 160 -1.28 8.61 -0.52
CA PRO A 160 -1.87 9.81 -1.15
C PRO A 160 -0.88 10.62 -1.98
N ALA A 161 0.33 10.87 -1.45
CA ALA A 161 1.38 11.58 -2.19
C ALA A 161 1.80 10.82 -3.44
N VAL A 162 1.92 9.50 -3.34
CA VAL A 162 2.27 8.63 -4.47
C VAL A 162 1.14 8.58 -5.51
N CYS A 163 -0.14 8.56 -5.11
CA CYS A 163 -1.26 8.62 -6.05
C CYS A 163 -1.20 9.89 -6.92
N ARG A 164 -0.99 11.04 -6.30
CA ARG A 164 -0.84 12.33 -7.01
C ARG A 164 0.35 12.28 -7.98
N PHE A 165 1.47 11.74 -7.54
CA PHE A 165 2.68 11.63 -8.34
C PHE A 165 2.53 10.69 -9.54
N THR A 166 1.91 9.52 -9.36
CA THR A 166 1.86 8.47 -10.39
C THR A 166 0.69 8.60 -11.35
N ALA A 167 -0.36 9.34 -11.00
CA ALA A 167 -1.58 9.47 -11.81
C ALA A 167 -1.33 9.91 -13.28
N PRO A 168 -0.41 10.85 -13.57
CA PRO A 168 -0.15 11.24 -14.95
C PRO A 168 0.33 10.10 -15.87
N SER A 169 0.88 9.03 -15.31
CA SER A 169 1.33 7.86 -16.09
C SER A 169 0.17 6.97 -16.59
N ALA A 170 -0.94 6.94 -15.86
CA ALA A 170 -2.12 6.13 -16.19
C ALA A 170 -3.36 6.67 -15.45
N PRO A 171 -3.89 7.85 -15.83
CA PRO A 171 -4.98 8.50 -15.10
C PRO A 171 -6.26 7.64 -15.04
N GLU A 172 -6.59 6.95 -16.13
CA GLU A 172 -7.77 6.07 -16.18
C GLU A 172 -7.69 4.94 -15.15
N ARG A 173 -6.50 4.39 -14.92
CA ARG A 173 -6.30 3.35 -13.89
C ARG A 173 -6.48 3.92 -12.48
N HIS A 174 -6.02 5.14 -12.23
CA HIS A 174 -6.22 5.82 -10.95
C HIS A 174 -7.70 6.12 -10.70
N LEU A 175 -8.44 6.57 -11.72
CA LEU A 175 -9.89 6.75 -11.63
C LEU A 175 -10.63 5.43 -11.39
N GLN A 176 -10.26 4.35 -12.08
CA GLN A 176 -10.85 3.03 -11.87
C GLN A 176 -10.62 2.52 -10.43
N ALA A 177 -9.41 2.72 -9.89
CA ALA A 177 -9.11 2.38 -8.51
C ALA A 177 -9.92 3.22 -7.52
N ALA A 178 -10.05 4.53 -7.77
CA ALA A 178 -10.88 5.43 -6.97
C ALA A 178 -12.35 4.99 -6.97
N ALA A 179 -12.90 4.64 -8.14
CA ALA A 179 -14.25 4.13 -8.28
C ALA A 179 -14.44 2.79 -7.53
N ALA A 180 -13.46 1.89 -7.60
CA ALA A 180 -13.49 0.63 -6.84
C ALA A 180 -13.51 0.87 -5.33
N LEU A 181 -12.88 1.95 -4.85
CA LEU A 181 -12.94 2.42 -3.48
C LEU A 181 -14.19 3.25 -3.17
N GLY A 182 -15.12 3.41 -4.12
CA GLY A 182 -16.39 4.09 -3.94
C GLY A 182 -16.38 5.60 -4.18
N ALA A 183 -15.39 6.13 -4.91
CA ALA A 183 -15.43 7.51 -5.38
C ALA A 183 -16.41 7.68 -6.55
N ASP A 184 -17.08 8.84 -6.60
CA ASP A 184 -17.84 9.25 -7.78
C ASP A 184 -16.89 9.85 -8.81
N ILE A 185 -16.80 9.25 -9.98
CA ILE A 185 -15.90 9.65 -11.06
C ILE A 185 -16.63 10.09 -12.33
N ARG A 186 -17.96 10.27 -12.28
CA ARG A 186 -18.78 10.52 -13.50
C ARG A 186 -18.37 11.77 -14.26
N ASP A 187 -17.95 12.81 -13.53
CA ASP A 187 -17.55 14.10 -14.11
C ASP A 187 -16.02 14.33 -13.99
N ALA A 188 -15.26 13.29 -13.64
CA ALA A 188 -13.83 13.40 -13.44
C ALA A 188 -13.06 13.45 -14.77
N SER A 189 -12.13 14.38 -14.86
CA SER A 189 -11.13 14.43 -15.95
C SER A 189 -9.89 13.61 -15.63
N PRO A 190 -9.05 13.28 -16.62
CA PRO A 190 -7.75 12.66 -16.38
C PRO A 190 -6.84 13.43 -15.41
N ASP A 191 -6.93 14.76 -15.39
CA ASP A 191 -6.13 15.62 -14.54
C ASP A 191 -6.54 15.53 -13.06
N ASP A 192 -7.80 15.15 -12.78
CA ASP A 192 -8.32 14.99 -11.43
C ASP A 192 -7.94 13.65 -10.79
N ALA A 193 -7.46 12.70 -11.59
CA ALA A 193 -7.31 11.31 -11.21
C ALA A 193 -6.46 11.10 -9.94
N GLY A 194 -5.35 11.83 -9.84
CA GLY A 194 -4.43 11.74 -8.70
C GLY A 194 -5.06 12.25 -7.41
N GLU A 195 -5.76 13.38 -7.50
CA GLU A 195 -6.41 14.00 -6.34
C GLU A 195 -7.61 13.18 -5.86
N ILE A 196 -8.49 12.76 -6.77
CA ILE A 196 -9.66 11.95 -6.42
C ILE A 196 -9.24 10.66 -5.70
N LEU A 197 -8.22 9.98 -6.21
CA LEU A 197 -7.74 8.75 -5.57
C LEU A 197 -7.07 9.03 -4.22
N ALA A 198 -6.24 10.08 -4.14
CA ALA A 198 -5.57 10.49 -2.90
C ALA A 198 -6.56 10.85 -1.80
N GLU A 199 -7.58 11.66 -2.13
CA GLU A 199 -8.64 12.04 -1.20
C GLU A 199 -9.45 10.81 -0.73
N ARG A 200 -9.66 9.83 -1.62
CA ARG A 200 -10.36 8.61 -1.23
C ARG A 200 -9.52 7.76 -0.27
N VAL A 201 -8.21 7.68 -0.46
CA VAL A 201 -7.29 7.03 0.49
C VAL A 201 -7.28 7.77 1.83
N ILE A 202 -7.18 9.11 1.82
CA ILE A 202 -7.23 9.94 3.04
C ILE A 202 -8.56 9.74 3.79
N HIS A 203 -9.67 9.59 3.07
CA HIS A 203 -10.96 9.27 3.69
C HIS A 203 -10.89 7.98 4.52
N PHE A 204 -10.31 6.90 3.97
CA PHE A 204 -10.11 5.66 4.72
C PHE A 204 -9.14 5.82 5.89
N MET A 205 -8.06 6.58 5.72
CA MET A 205 -7.12 6.87 6.81
C MET A 205 -7.82 7.55 7.99
N LYS A 206 -8.61 8.60 7.72
CA LYS A 206 -9.39 9.31 8.74
C LYS A 206 -10.42 8.40 9.41
N LEU A 207 -11.15 7.61 8.62
CA LEU A 207 -12.16 6.68 9.12
C LEU A 207 -11.55 5.61 10.04
N MET A 208 -10.34 5.15 9.73
CA MET A 208 -9.56 4.19 10.53
C MET A 208 -8.71 4.86 11.62
N GLN A 209 -8.87 6.16 11.85
CA GLN A 209 -8.12 6.93 12.86
C GLN A 209 -6.58 6.78 12.72
N GLN A 210 -6.10 6.77 11.47
CA GLN A 210 -4.67 6.68 11.20
C GLN A 210 -3.97 8.03 11.34
N PRO A 211 -2.65 8.04 11.59
CA PRO A 211 -1.82 9.25 11.58
C PRO A 211 -1.98 10.05 10.29
N GLY A 212 -1.93 11.38 10.41
CA GLY A 212 -2.11 12.33 9.32
C GLY A 212 -0.87 12.51 8.43
N GLY A 213 0.23 11.83 8.75
CA GLY A 213 1.48 11.88 8.01
C GLY A 213 2.63 11.33 8.84
N ILE A 214 3.86 11.39 8.30
CA ILE A 214 5.03 10.87 9.02
C ILE A 214 5.52 11.83 10.14
N GLU A 215 5.05 13.07 10.19
CA GLU A 215 5.26 13.96 11.33
C GLU A 215 4.70 13.38 12.64
N ASP A 216 3.57 12.67 12.56
CA ASP A 216 2.96 12.01 13.72
C ASP A 216 3.82 10.87 14.29
N PHE A 217 4.78 10.37 13.52
CA PHE A 217 5.78 9.40 13.99
C PHE A 217 7.05 10.08 14.55
N GLY A 218 7.10 11.41 14.55
CA GLY A 218 8.25 12.20 14.99
C GLY A 218 9.26 12.54 13.89
N TYR A 219 8.95 12.30 12.62
CA TYR A 219 9.80 12.69 11.49
C TYR A 219 9.57 14.16 11.11
N SER A 220 10.61 14.77 10.56
CA SER A 220 10.64 16.14 10.09
C SER A 220 11.36 16.29 8.75
N GLU A 221 11.38 17.46 8.16
CA GLU A 221 12.17 17.78 6.96
C GLU A 221 13.66 17.35 7.10
N ALA A 222 14.24 17.47 8.30
CA ALA A 222 15.63 17.10 8.55
C ALA A 222 15.90 15.60 8.38
N ASP A 223 14.88 14.76 8.49
CA ASP A 223 14.98 13.31 8.38
C ASP A 223 14.88 12.80 6.95
N ILE A 224 14.36 13.62 6.03
CA ILE A 224 14.09 13.22 4.65
C ILE A 224 15.31 12.61 3.96
N PRO A 225 16.52 13.18 4.06
CA PRO A 225 17.69 12.59 3.39
C PRO A 225 17.95 11.14 3.80
N ARG A 226 17.87 10.82 5.10
CA ARG A 226 18.08 9.44 5.59
C ARG A 226 16.95 8.48 5.18
N LEU A 227 15.72 8.97 5.05
CA LEU A 227 14.58 8.20 4.57
C LEU A 227 14.71 7.91 3.06
N VAL A 228 15.18 8.88 2.28
CA VAL A 228 15.50 8.71 0.85
C VAL A 228 16.57 7.65 0.65
N ASP A 229 17.68 7.73 1.40
CA ASP A 229 18.76 6.74 1.32
C ASP A 229 18.25 5.33 1.65
N GLY A 230 17.42 5.19 2.69
CA GLY A 230 16.79 3.94 3.08
C GLY A 230 15.80 3.40 2.04
N THR A 231 15.21 4.28 1.22
CA THR A 231 14.30 3.90 0.13
C THR A 231 15.06 3.47 -1.13
N LEU A 232 16.14 4.16 -1.47
CA LEU A 232 16.93 3.87 -2.68
C LEU A 232 17.51 2.44 -2.69
N VAL A 233 17.75 1.85 -1.53
CA VAL A 233 18.18 0.44 -1.45
C VAL A 233 17.08 -0.56 -1.79
N GLN A 234 15.81 -0.12 -1.88
CA GLN A 234 14.66 -0.94 -2.24
C GLN A 234 14.47 -1.08 -3.76
N ALA A 235 15.56 -1.27 -4.51
CA ALA A 235 15.58 -1.29 -5.97
C ALA A 235 14.54 -2.25 -6.59
N ARG A 236 14.19 -3.33 -5.90
CA ARG A 236 13.18 -4.31 -6.33
C ARG A 236 11.80 -3.68 -6.46
N LEU A 237 11.46 -2.77 -5.55
CA LEU A 237 10.17 -2.07 -5.52
C LEU A 237 10.20 -0.84 -6.43
N LEU A 238 11.27 -0.05 -6.38
CA LEU A 238 11.41 1.15 -7.20
C LEU A 238 11.32 0.85 -8.71
N LYS A 239 11.79 -0.33 -9.15
CA LYS A 239 11.65 -0.78 -10.56
C LYS A 239 10.22 -1.05 -11.00
N LEU A 240 9.26 -1.08 -10.07
CA LEU A 240 7.84 -1.27 -10.36
C LEU A 240 7.06 0.05 -10.34
N SER A 241 7.70 1.15 -9.98
CA SER A 241 7.10 2.46 -10.12
C SER A 241 6.75 2.72 -11.59
N PRO A 242 5.54 3.20 -11.90
CA PRO A 242 5.16 3.53 -13.28
C PRO A 242 5.90 4.76 -13.81
N LEU A 243 6.45 5.59 -12.92
CA LEU A 243 7.32 6.72 -13.25
C LEU A 243 8.73 6.47 -12.70
N LYS A 244 9.74 6.89 -13.46
CA LYS A 244 11.13 6.83 -13.01
C LYS A 244 11.28 7.69 -11.76
N THR A 245 11.81 7.07 -10.70
CA THR A 245 11.89 7.69 -9.38
C THR A 245 13.32 7.57 -8.84
N GLY A 246 13.95 8.70 -8.60
CA GLY A 246 15.27 8.83 -7.99
C GLY A 246 15.21 9.62 -6.69
N ALA A 247 16.38 10.11 -6.23
CA ALA A 247 16.47 10.82 -4.95
C ALA A 247 15.64 12.12 -4.93
N ALA A 248 15.57 12.84 -6.04
CA ALA A 248 14.81 14.11 -6.11
C ALA A 248 13.30 13.86 -5.94
N GLU A 249 12.75 12.91 -6.70
CA GLU A 249 11.33 12.57 -6.62
C GLU A 249 10.98 11.99 -5.24
N LEU A 250 11.83 11.15 -4.66
CA LEU A 250 11.64 10.61 -3.31
C LEU A 250 11.64 11.70 -2.25
N THR A 251 12.52 12.72 -2.39
CA THR A 251 12.56 13.87 -1.49
C THR A 251 11.20 14.59 -1.48
N GLU A 252 10.64 14.87 -2.66
CA GLU A 252 9.33 15.51 -2.76
C GLU A 252 8.19 14.61 -2.24
N LEU A 253 8.24 13.32 -2.52
CA LEU A 253 7.25 12.36 -2.01
C LEU A 253 7.26 12.29 -0.47
N PHE A 254 8.44 12.26 0.16
CA PHE A 254 8.53 12.32 1.62
C PHE A 254 8.04 13.65 2.18
N ARG A 255 8.40 14.78 1.55
CA ARG A 255 7.90 16.10 1.94
C ARG A 255 6.38 16.16 1.90
N ASN A 256 5.77 15.65 0.83
CA ASN A 256 4.32 15.58 0.67
C ASN A 256 3.65 14.52 1.57
N SER A 257 4.43 13.64 2.22
CA SER A 257 3.97 12.66 3.21
C SER A 257 4.16 13.11 4.66
N LEU A 258 4.82 14.25 4.91
CA LEU A 258 5.00 14.78 6.26
C LEU A 258 3.64 15.04 6.90
N ARG A 259 2.76 15.73 6.19
CA ARG A 259 1.42 16.06 6.64
C ARG A 259 0.42 16.03 5.51
N LEU A 260 -0.57 15.15 5.60
CA LEU A 260 -1.59 14.93 4.58
C LEU A 260 -2.90 15.67 4.90
N TYR A 261 -3.23 15.79 6.19
CA TYR A 261 -4.45 16.47 6.69
C TYR A 261 -4.27 16.97 8.14
#